data_5c7ffb6cb97a66e2b7e9cf4b34e5006a
#
_entry.id   5c7ffb6cb97a66e2b7e9cf4b34e5006a
#
_cell.length_a   1.000
_cell.length_b   1.000
_cell.length_c   1.000
_cell.angle_alpha   90.00
_cell.angle_beta   90.00
_cell.angle_gamma   90.00
#
_symmetry.space_group_name_H-M   'P 1'
#
loop_
_entity.id
_entity.type
_entity.pdbx_description
1 polymer ?
#
loop_
_entity_poly.entity_id
_entity_poly.type
_entity_poly.pdbx_seq_one_letter_code
_entity_poly.pdbx_strand_id
1 'polypeptide(L)'
;GYFKTPRVDTFNAYPHLLQVALKERHPRAVLNVIVTAIGGEDAERGAARFERDVLALRPDLVTIDYALNDRRIGLERARVAWGSMIEQAKARGIPVILCTPTWDQAAKLDQPNDPLHQHAEQIRKLAAEYDVALVDSLAAFQTRVAAGTAVTGLMAQVNHPNRAGHELVL
;
A
#
# COMPACT_ATOMS: atom_id res chain seq x y z
N GLY A 1 7.09 -0.94 6.48
CA GLY A 1 7.46 -0.24 7.69
C GLY A 1 7.71 1.24 7.52
N TYR A 2 6.73 2.05 7.96
CA TYR A 2 6.85 3.51 7.91
C TYR A 2 7.53 4.09 9.17
N PHE A 3 7.90 3.26 10.12
CA PHE A 3 8.58 3.66 11.34
C PHE A 3 9.76 2.75 11.64
N LYS A 4 10.77 3.29 12.27
CA LYS A 4 11.99 2.57 12.59
C LYS A 4 11.81 1.69 13.82
N THR A 5 12.20 0.44 13.69
CA THR A 5 12.35 -0.52 14.80
C THR A 5 13.72 -1.20 14.66
N PRO A 6 14.15 -2.05 15.59
CA PRO A 6 15.38 -2.82 15.41
C PRO A 6 15.41 -3.70 14.15
N ARG A 7 14.26 -4.02 13.57
CA ARG A 7 14.11 -4.89 12.39
C ARG A 7 13.60 -4.18 11.15
N VAL A 8 12.90 -3.05 11.32
CA VAL A 8 12.27 -2.29 10.25
C VAL A 8 12.93 -0.92 10.15
N ASP A 9 13.38 -0.54 8.98
CA ASP A 9 13.98 0.76 8.71
C ASP A 9 13.14 1.55 7.72
N THR A 10 12.73 2.74 8.11
CA THR A 10 11.92 3.68 7.30
C THR A 10 12.60 4.02 5.98
N PHE A 11 13.94 4.14 5.95
CA PHE A 11 14.69 4.42 4.74
C PHE A 11 14.70 3.26 3.73
N ASN A 12 14.30 2.07 4.15
CA ASN A 12 14.08 0.93 3.27
C ASN A 12 12.63 0.79 2.81
N ALA A 13 11.72 1.61 3.33
CA ALA A 13 10.30 1.57 2.93
C ALA A 13 10.10 2.17 1.54
N TYR A 14 9.14 1.61 0.78
CA TYR A 14 8.90 2.00 -0.60
C TYR A 14 8.65 3.51 -0.79
N PRO A 15 7.99 4.27 0.10
CA PRO A 15 7.83 5.71 -0.12
C PRO A 15 9.15 6.47 -0.18
N HIS A 16 10.13 6.08 0.65
CA HIS A 16 11.47 6.67 0.59
C HIS A 16 12.22 6.24 -0.66
N LEU A 17 12.17 4.96 -1.01
CA LEU A 17 12.78 4.43 -2.22
C LEU A 17 12.18 5.08 -3.47
N LEU A 18 10.87 5.32 -3.49
CA LEU A 18 10.17 6.02 -4.56
C LEU A 18 10.67 7.48 -4.69
N GLN A 19 10.83 8.19 -3.56
CA GLN A 19 11.38 9.55 -3.56
C GLN A 19 12.77 9.59 -4.23
N VAL A 20 13.63 8.64 -3.89
CA VAL A 20 14.98 8.53 -4.46
C VAL A 20 14.90 8.22 -5.96
N ALA A 21 14.16 7.18 -6.35
CA ALA A 21 14.03 6.76 -7.74
C ALA A 21 13.44 7.84 -8.64
N LEU A 22 12.42 8.55 -8.17
CA LEU A 22 11.83 9.68 -8.89
C LEU A 22 12.83 10.83 -9.05
N LYS A 23 13.62 11.12 -8.02
CA LYS A 23 14.63 12.18 -8.07
C LYS A 23 15.78 11.83 -9.02
N GLU A 24 16.19 10.58 -9.07
CA GLU A 24 17.19 10.09 -10.03
C GLU A 24 16.68 10.20 -11.48
N ARG A 25 15.42 9.79 -11.71
CA ARG A 25 14.79 9.86 -13.04
C ARG A 25 14.50 11.29 -13.50
N HIS A 26 14.18 12.17 -12.56
CA HIS A 26 13.78 13.56 -12.82
C HIS A 26 14.61 14.55 -11.98
N PRO A 27 15.93 14.67 -12.21
CA PRO A 27 16.85 15.39 -11.32
C PRO A 27 16.54 16.87 -11.15
N ARG A 28 15.86 17.48 -12.14
CA ARG A 28 15.46 18.90 -12.10
C ARG A 28 14.08 19.14 -11.49
N ALA A 29 13.28 18.11 -11.28
CA ALA A 29 11.97 18.25 -10.67
C ALA A 29 12.06 18.44 -9.15
N VAL A 30 11.16 19.26 -8.60
CA VAL A 30 10.90 19.30 -7.15
C VAL A 30 9.85 18.25 -6.87
N LEU A 31 10.23 17.20 -6.16
CA LEU A 31 9.39 16.03 -5.86
C LEU A 31 9.39 15.79 -4.36
N ASN A 32 8.22 15.62 -3.78
CA ASN A 32 8.03 15.30 -2.37
C ASN A 32 7.12 14.08 -2.24
N VAL A 33 7.61 13.01 -1.65
CA VAL A 33 6.80 11.88 -1.22
C VAL A 33 6.50 12.06 0.26
N ILE A 34 5.24 12.40 0.57
CA ILE A 34 4.79 12.68 1.94
C ILE A 34 4.07 11.44 2.48
N VAL A 35 4.54 10.94 3.60
CA VAL A 35 3.93 9.79 4.27
C VAL A 35 3.00 10.30 5.37
N THR A 36 1.70 10.13 5.18
CA THR A 36 0.67 10.45 6.18
C THR A 36 0.16 9.20 6.92
N ALA A 37 0.75 8.04 6.64
CA ALA A 37 0.36 6.76 7.22
C ALA A 37 0.58 6.70 8.74
N ILE A 38 -0.37 6.10 9.44
CA ILE A 38 -0.29 5.83 10.89
C ILE A 38 -0.14 4.32 11.10
N GLY A 39 0.84 3.92 11.91
CA GLY A 39 1.10 2.50 12.18
C GLY A 39 -0.11 1.79 12.79
N GLY A 40 -0.50 0.64 12.22
CA GLY A 40 -1.63 -0.16 12.68
C GLY A 40 -3.03 0.40 12.33
N GLU A 41 -3.12 1.45 11.54
CA GLU A 41 -4.38 2.03 11.10
C GLU A 41 -5.05 1.18 10.02
N ASP A 42 -6.38 1.09 10.05
CA ASP A 42 -7.23 0.51 9.02
C ASP A 42 -7.82 1.61 8.10
N ALA A 43 -8.41 1.19 6.99
CA ALA A 43 -8.94 2.10 5.98
C ALA A 43 -10.06 3.00 6.51
N GLU A 44 -10.85 2.54 7.48
CA GLU A 44 -11.95 3.32 8.04
C GLU A 44 -11.44 4.53 8.83
N ARG A 45 -10.39 4.34 9.63
CA ARG A 45 -9.72 5.45 10.32
C ARG A 45 -8.99 6.36 9.35
N GLY A 46 -8.36 5.79 8.32
CA GLY A 46 -7.74 6.55 7.25
C GLY A 46 -8.74 7.45 6.53
N ALA A 47 -9.89 6.92 6.16
CA ALA A 47 -10.96 7.68 5.51
C ALA A 47 -11.49 8.83 6.38
N ALA A 48 -11.62 8.60 7.69
CA ALA A 48 -12.11 9.62 8.63
C ALA A 48 -11.20 10.86 8.73
N ARG A 49 -9.93 10.76 8.40
CA ARG A 49 -8.96 11.86 8.42
C ARG A 49 -8.44 12.27 7.04
N PHE A 50 -8.91 11.61 5.98
CA PHE A 50 -8.35 11.73 4.63
C PHE A 50 -8.37 13.16 4.10
N GLU A 51 -9.48 13.88 4.30
CA GLU A 51 -9.58 15.27 3.91
C GLU A 51 -8.57 16.17 4.65
N ARG A 52 -8.52 16.04 5.98
CA ARG A 52 -7.68 16.90 6.83
C ARG A 52 -6.19 16.64 6.66
N ASP A 53 -5.79 15.36 6.57
CA ASP A 53 -4.38 14.96 6.68
C ASP A 53 -3.76 14.65 5.32
N VAL A 54 -4.56 14.40 4.28
CA VAL A 54 -4.09 14.09 2.93
C VAL A 54 -4.48 15.17 1.94
N LEU A 55 -5.78 15.40 1.75
CA LEU A 55 -6.24 16.31 0.70
C LEU A 55 -5.92 17.78 0.99
N ALA A 56 -5.83 18.18 2.25
CA ALA A 56 -5.40 19.53 2.66
C ALA A 56 -3.97 19.85 2.23
N LEU A 57 -3.12 18.82 2.00
CA LEU A 57 -1.76 18.99 1.45
C LEU A 57 -1.76 19.28 -0.05
N ARG A 58 -2.91 19.20 -0.72
CA ARG A 58 -3.06 19.40 -2.17
C ARG A 58 -2.11 18.52 -2.98
N PRO A 59 -2.14 17.18 -2.80
CA PRO A 59 -1.23 16.30 -3.51
C PRO A 59 -1.56 16.25 -5.00
N ASP A 60 -0.54 16.04 -5.84
CA ASP A 60 -0.70 15.79 -7.28
C ASP A 60 -1.07 14.32 -7.56
N LEU A 61 -0.85 13.43 -6.60
CA LEU A 61 -1.15 12.00 -6.67
C LEU A 61 -1.29 11.43 -5.25
N VAL A 62 -2.21 10.51 -5.04
CA VAL A 62 -2.35 9.77 -3.76
C VAL A 62 -2.17 8.28 -3.99
N THR A 63 -1.39 7.63 -3.13
CA THR A 63 -1.36 6.17 -3.01
C THR A 63 -2.10 5.73 -1.76
N ILE A 64 -2.93 4.67 -1.85
CA ILE A 64 -3.72 4.13 -0.73
C ILE A 64 -3.29 2.69 -0.47
N ASP A 65 -2.88 2.40 0.76
CA ASP A 65 -2.34 1.10 1.19
C ASP A 65 -2.74 0.79 2.66
N TYR A 66 -3.85 0.06 2.86
CA TYR A 66 -4.39 -0.27 4.20
C TYR A 66 -4.65 -1.76 4.43
N ALA A 67 -4.83 -2.56 3.41
CA ALA A 67 -5.40 -3.90 3.42
C ALA A 67 -4.94 -4.83 4.55
N LEU A 68 -3.69 -4.75 4.98
CA LEU A 68 -3.14 -5.61 6.03
C LEU A 68 -3.92 -5.47 7.35
N ASN A 69 -4.30 -4.25 7.72
CA ASN A 69 -5.03 -3.96 8.94
C ASN A 69 -6.55 -4.06 8.76
N ASP A 70 -7.04 -3.97 7.52
CA ASP A 70 -8.46 -4.05 7.18
C ASP A 70 -9.07 -5.42 7.49
N ARG A 71 -8.25 -6.45 7.63
CA ARG A 71 -8.71 -7.78 8.11
C ARG A 71 -9.50 -7.71 9.42
N ARG A 72 -9.28 -6.67 10.23
CA ARG A 72 -9.99 -6.46 11.52
C ARG A 72 -11.38 -5.86 11.36
N ILE A 73 -11.59 -5.07 10.30
CA ILE A 73 -12.87 -4.41 10.04
C ILE A 73 -13.73 -5.18 9.04
N GLY A 74 -13.12 -6.12 8.29
CA GLY A 74 -13.78 -6.93 7.29
C GLY A 74 -13.98 -6.23 5.95
N LEU A 75 -14.33 -7.03 4.95
CA LEU A 75 -14.38 -6.60 3.55
C LEU A 75 -15.38 -5.47 3.29
N GLU A 76 -16.56 -5.54 3.88
CA GLU A 76 -17.62 -4.56 3.61
C GLU A 76 -17.23 -3.16 4.09
N ARG A 77 -16.79 -3.04 5.34
CA ARG A 77 -16.38 -1.77 5.91
C ARG A 77 -15.13 -1.21 5.22
N ALA A 78 -14.17 -2.09 4.91
CA ALA A 78 -13.01 -1.71 4.13
C ALA A 78 -13.40 -1.16 2.76
N ARG A 79 -14.30 -1.84 2.02
CA ARG A 79 -14.79 -1.39 0.72
C ARG A 79 -15.37 0.02 0.77
N VAL A 80 -16.25 0.30 1.74
CA VAL A 80 -16.86 1.61 1.92
C VAL A 80 -15.79 2.68 2.18
N ALA A 81 -14.83 2.39 3.04
CA ALA A 81 -13.77 3.33 3.37
C ALA A 81 -12.83 3.62 2.18
N TRP A 82 -12.42 2.59 1.44
CA TRP A 82 -11.59 2.73 0.24
C TRP A 82 -12.34 3.54 -0.83
N GLY A 83 -13.62 3.21 -1.11
CA GLY A 83 -14.47 3.95 -2.05
C GLY A 83 -14.58 5.42 -1.70
N SER A 84 -14.84 5.74 -0.42
CA SER A 84 -14.91 7.11 0.06
C SER A 84 -13.61 7.91 -0.18
N MET A 85 -12.45 7.32 0.08
CA MET A 85 -11.16 8.00 -0.18
C MET A 85 -10.93 8.23 -1.68
N ILE A 86 -11.26 7.24 -2.52
CA ILE A 86 -11.14 7.36 -3.98
C ILE A 86 -12.04 8.48 -4.49
N GLU A 87 -13.30 8.49 -4.10
CA GLU A 87 -14.29 9.49 -4.53
C GLU A 87 -13.88 10.90 -4.11
N GLN A 88 -13.42 11.09 -2.89
CA GLN A 88 -12.95 12.38 -2.39
C GLN A 88 -11.75 12.91 -3.19
N ALA A 89 -10.80 12.03 -3.56
CA ALA A 89 -9.65 12.41 -4.39
C ALA A 89 -10.08 12.75 -5.82
N LYS A 90 -10.90 11.88 -6.45
CA LYS A 90 -11.42 12.09 -7.80
C LYS A 90 -12.25 13.37 -7.92
N ALA A 91 -13.06 13.71 -6.92
CA ALA A 91 -13.84 14.94 -6.88
C ALA A 91 -12.96 16.21 -6.90
N ARG A 92 -11.67 16.08 -6.55
CA ARG A 92 -10.67 17.15 -6.61
C ARG A 92 -9.73 17.03 -7.82
N GLY A 93 -9.98 16.08 -8.72
CA GLY A 93 -9.13 15.82 -9.88
C GLY A 93 -7.77 15.21 -9.52
N ILE A 94 -7.65 14.63 -8.34
CA ILE A 94 -6.40 14.03 -7.86
C ILE A 94 -6.37 12.56 -8.28
N PRO A 95 -5.37 12.12 -9.09
CA PRO A 95 -5.16 10.72 -9.43
C PRO A 95 -4.92 9.85 -8.20
N VAL A 96 -5.38 8.60 -8.26
CA VAL A 96 -5.23 7.64 -7.17
C VAL A 96 -4.55 6.37 -7.68
N ILE A 97 -3.64 5.83 -6.90
CA ILE A 97 -3.07 4.49 -7.05
C ILE A 97 -3.47 3.67 -5.84
N LEU A 98 -4.13 2.53 -6.07
CA LEU A 98 -4.37 1.56 -5.01
C LEU A 98 -3.21 0.57 -4.92
N CYS A 99 -2.83 0.19 -3.70
CA CYS A 99 -1.81 -0.83 -3.48
C CYS A 99 -2.47 -2.06 -2.86
N THR A 100 -2.29 -3.24 -3.46
CA THR A 100 -2.60 -4.49 -2.76
C THR A 100 -1.59 -4.69 -1.62
N PRO A 101 -1.93 -5.50 -0.58
CA PRO A 101 -1.02 -5.69 0.54
C PRO A 101 0.29 -6.35 0.10
N THR A 102 1.36 -6.10 0.85
CA THR A 102 2.57 -6.92 0.78
C THR A 102 2.33 -8.26 1.45
N TRP A 103 3.33 -9.17 1.36
CA TRP A 103 3.21 -10.50 1.98
C TRP A 103 3.06 -10.42 3.51
N ASP A 104 2.26 -11.32 4.07
CA ASP A 104 2.23 -11.65 5.49
C ASP A 104 2.56 -13.13 5.65
N GLN A 105 3.63 -13.46 6.37
CA GLN A 105 4.09 -14.84 6.57
C GLN A 105 3.09 -15.70 7.39
N ALA A 106 2.15 -15.06 8.09
CA ALA A 106 1.08 -15.75 8.79
C ALA A 106 -0.15 -16.04 7.91
N ALA A 107 -0.25 -15.41 6.73
CA ALA A 107 -1.35 -15.60 5.80
C ALA A 107 -1.17 -16.90 4.99
N LYS A 108 -2.31 -17.50 4.63
CA LYS A 108 -2.37 -18.70 3.78
C LYS A 108 -2.81 -18.27 2.37
N LEU A 109 -1.93 -17.58 1.67
CA LEU A 109 -2.23 -16.91 0.40
C LEU A 109 -2.56 -17.86 -0.77
N ASP A 110 -2.31 -19.14 -0.60
CA ASP A 110 -2.74 -20.23 -1.48
C ASP A 110 -4.22 -20.60 -1.28
N GLN A 111 -4.84 -20.12 -0.21
CA GLN A 111 -6.24 -20.38 0.10
C GLN A 111 -7.12 -19.18 -0.29
N PRO A 112 -8.14 -19.37 -1.15
CA PRO A 112 -9.06 -18.29 -1.56
C PRO A 112 -9.81 -17.63 -0.40
N ASN A 113 -9.97 -18.34 0.71
CA ASN A 113 -10.65 -17.85 1.91
C ASN A 113 -9.72 -17.13 2.89
N ASP A 114 -8.43 -17.01 2.59
CA ASP A 114 -7.53 -16.21 3.44
C ASP A 114 -7.96 -14.74 3.43
N PRO A 115 -8.12 -14.10 4.59
CA PRO A 115 -8.59 -12.70 4.64
C PRO A 115 -7.70 -11.72 3.89
N LEU A 116 -6.38 -11.92 3.89
CA LEU A 116 -5.47 -11.02 3.16
C LEU A 116 -5.62 -11.20 1.65
N HIS A 117 -5.78 -12.44 1.20
CA HIS A 117 -6.08 -12.74 -0.21
C HIS A 117 -7.40 -12.07 -0.64
N GLN A 118 -8.45 -12.18 0.17
CA GLN A 118 -9.75 -11.58 -0.12
C GLN A 118 -9.69 -10.05 -0.18
N HIS A 119 -8.94 -9.40 0.71
CA HIS A 119 -8.71 -7.96 0.65
C HIS A 119 -7.93 -7.55 -0.60
N ALA A 120 -6.92 -8.31 -1.01
CA ALA A 120 -6.21 -8.05 -2.26
C ALA A 120 -7.14 -8.13 -3.48
N GLU A 121 -8.00 -9.16 -3.55
CA GLU A 121 -9.00 -9.29 -4.61
C GLU A 121 -10.00 -8.12 -4.61
N GLN A 122 -10.43 -7.68 -3.44
CA GLN A 122 -11.31 -6.52 -3.31
C GLN A 122 -10.66 -5.25 -3.87
N ILE A 123 -9.37 -5.01 -3.58
CA ILE A 123 -8.64 -3.84 -4.08
C ILE A 123 -8.48 -3.88 -5.60
N ARG A 124 -8.18 -5.06 -6.19
CA ARG A 124 -8.15 -5.23 -7.65
C ARG A 124 -9.49 -4.86 -8.28
N LYS A 125 -10.60 -5.31 -7.68
CA LYS A 125 -11.95 -4.98 -8.14
C LYS A 125 -12.25 -3.48 -8.00
N LEU A 126 -11.88 -2.86 -6.89
CA LEU A 126 -12.05 -1.42 -6.68
C LEU A 126 -11.24 -0.61 -7.70
N ALA A 127 -9.99 -1.00 -7.99
CA ALA A 127 -9.18 -0.32 -9.00
C ALA A 127 -9.84 -0.34 -10.38
N ALA A 128 -10.40 -1.49 -10.78
CA ALA A 128 -11.13 -1.63 -12.04
C ALA A 128 -12.47 -0.85 -12.03
N GLU A 129 -13.24 -0.92 -10.94
CA GLU A 129 -14.54 -0.27 -10.80
C GLU A 129 -14.45 1.26 -10.83
N TYR A 130 -13.46 1.81 -10.16
CA TYR A 130 -13.25 3.26 -10.09
C TYR A 130 -12.36 3.80 -11.21
N ASP A 131 -11.84 2.93 -12.09
CA ASP A 131 -10.90 3.28 -13.16
C ASP A 131 -9.69 4.07 -12.60
N VAL A 132 -9.00 3.48 -11.62
CA VAL A 132 -7.80 4.02 -10.99
C VAL A 132 -6.63 3.05 -11.12
N ALA A 133 -5.42 3.57 -11.00
CA ALA A 133 -4.21 2.76 -11.12
C ALA A 133 -4.06 1.78 -9.95
N LEU A 134 -3.39 0.67 -10.21
CA LEU A 134 -3.11 -0.40 -9.24
C LEU A 134 -1.62 -0.73 -9.22
N VAL A 135 -1.05 -0.77 -8.03
CA VAL A 135 0.21 -1.45 -7.73
C VAL A 135 -0.12 -2.78 -7.06
N ASP A 136 0.05 -3.87 -7.79
CA ASP A 136 -0.25 -5.22 -7.27
C ASP A 136 0.95 -5.81 -6.54
N SER A 137 1.21 -5.28 -5.36
CA SER A 137 2.33 -5.70 -4.51
C SER A 137 2.26 -7.19 -4.19
N LEU A 138 1.07 -7.73 -3.89
CA LEU A 138 0.92 -9.14 -3.56
C LEU A 138 1.29 -10.04 -4.73
N ALA A 139 0.85 -9.71 -5.94
CA ALA A 139 1.22 -10.47 -7.14
C ALA A 139 2.74 -10.42 -7.41
N ALA A 140 3.38 -9.27 -7.18
CA ALA A 140 4.83 -9.14 -7.30
C ALA A 140 5.58 -10.05 -6.30
N PHE A 141 5.14 -10.09 -5.05
CA PHE A 141 5.66 -11.03 -4.06
C PHE A 141 5.44 -12.50 -4.46
N GLN A 142 4.22 -12.86 -4.86
CA GLN A 142 3.88 -14.21 -5.30
C GLN A 142 4.76 -14.67 -6.47
N THR A 143 4.95 -13.80 -7.47
CA THR A 143 5.83 -14.06 -8.62
C THR A 143 7.27 -14.30 -8.17
N ARG A 144 7.77 -13.49 -7.26
CA ARG A 144 9.15 -13.61 -6.76
C ARG A 144 9.36 -14.89 -5.96
N VAL A 145 8.38 -15.26 -5.15
CA VAL A 145 8.40 -16.50 -4.37
C VAL A 145 8.30 -17.73 -5.28
N ALA A 146 7.41 -17.71 -6.28
CA ALA A 146 7.29 -18.77 -7.27
C ALA A 146 8.58 -18.97 -8.10
N ALA A 147 9.34 -17.91 -8.30
CA ALA A 147 10.67 -17.96 -8.93
C ALA A 147 11.79 -18.48 -7.99
N GLY A 148 11.47 -18.96 -6.79
CA GLY A 148 12.39 -19.60 -5.85
C GLY A 148 13.01 -18.68 -4.79
N THR A 149 12.57 -17.43 -4.68
CA THR A 149 13.03 -16.56 -3.59
C THR A 149 12.31 -16.94 -2.28
N ALA A 150 13.06 -17.24 -1.23
CA ALA A 150 12.47 -17.49 0.07
C ALA A 150 11.76 -16.22 0.61
N VAL A 151 10.54 -16.37 1.11
CA VAL A 151 9.77 -15.25 1.70
C VAL A 151 10.56 -14.50 2.78
N THR A 152 11.30 -15.23 3.61
CA THR A 152 12.16 -14.65 4.65
C THR A 152 13.23 -13.71 4.11
N GLY A 153 13.66 -13.88 2.86
CA GLY A 153 14.57 -12.98 2.16
C GLY A 153 13.95 -11.63 1.76
N LEU A 154 12.61 -11.55 1.75
CA LEU A 154 11.86 -10.34 1.41
C LEU A 154 11.28 -9.63 2.63
N MET A 155 11.36 -10.21 3.82
CA MET A 155 10.70 -9.73 5.01
C MET A 155 11.69 -9.37 6.11
N ALA A 156 11.47 -8.22 6.76
CA ALA A 156 12.18 -7.81 7.97
C ALA A 156 11.57 -8.45 9.23
N GLN A 157 10.28 -8.69 9.20
CA GLN A 157 9.52 -9.44 10.21
C GLN A 157 8.23 -9.99 9.57
N VAL A 158 7.39 -10.66 10.34
CA VAL A 158 6.24 -11.44 9.86
C VAL A 158 5.41 -10.74 8.76
N ASN A 159 5.12 -9.47 8.91
CA ASN A 159 4.25 -8.69 8.02
C ASN A 159 4.84 -7.31 7.64
N HIS A 160 6.13 -7.16 7.76
CA HIS A 160 6.83 -5.94 7.32
C HIS A 160 7.94 -6.36 6.35
N PRO A 161 7.91 -5.90 5.11
CA PRO A 161 8.98 -6.14 4.16
C PRO A 161 10.31 -5.55 4.63
N ASN A 162 11.41 -6.17 4.22
CA ASN A 162 12.72 -5.55 4.22
C ASN A 162 12.91 -4.71 2.94
N ARG A 163 14.11 -4.18 2.71
CA ARG A 163 14.40 -3.39 1.51
C ARG A 163 14.05 -4.12 0.21
N ALA A 164 14.47 -5.38 0.06
CA ALA A 164 14.20 -6.17 -1.14
C ALA A 164 12.68 -6.38 -1.37
N GLY A 165 11.92 -6.57 -0.28
CA GLY A 165 10.47 -6.65 -0.37
C GLY A 165 9.82 -5.31 -0.73
N HIS A 166 10.33 -4.19 -0.22
CA HIS A 166 9.84 -2.86 -0.61
C HIS A 166 10.21 -2.47 -2.06
N GLU A 167 11.30 -2.97 -2.59
CA GLU A 167 11.67 -2.78 -4.00
C GLU A 167 10.69 -3.49 -4.97
N LEU A 168 9.91 -4.46 -4.51
CA LEU A 168 8.84 -5.09 -5.31
C LEU A 168 7.58 -4.23 -5.42
N VAL A 169 7.47 -3.17 -4.63
CA VAL A 169 6.33 -2.24 -4.61
C VAL A 169 6.57 -1.02 -5.51
N LEU A 170 7.83 -0.82 -5.94
CA LEU A 170 8.25 0.27 -6.83
C LEU A 170 7.93 0.00 -8.29
#